data_b34ef9e6cd9a95c90128f336ca975f90
#
_entry.id   b34ef9e6cd9a95c90128f336ca975f90
#
_cell.length_a   1.000
_cell.length_b   1.000
_cell.length_c   1.000
_cell.angle_alpha   90.00
_cell.angle_beta   90.00
_cell.angle_gamma   90.00
#
_symmetry.space_group_name_H-M   'P 1'
#
loop_
_entity.id
_entity.type
_entity.pdbx_description
1 polymer ?
#
loop_
_entity_poly.entity_id
_entity_poly.type
_entity_poly.pdbx_seq_one_letter_code
_entity_poly.pdbx_strand_id
1 'polypeptide(L)'
;MKLPDIDIDLKNRDDVLTVLKHIPASITDDKKHNTGVYFNSIPVNPLTGYSTLDYKEAEERGYFKLDLLNVNLYKDIKDEKHLDMLMNKEPMWELLDHKDFVEQLFHIHDHYEIVSQLKPKTVEQLASVLAIIRPSKRYLLNEDWDK
;
A
#
# COMPACT_ATOMS: atom_id res chain seq x y z
N MET A 1 23.73 6.84 3.79
CA MET A 1 23.03 5.58 4.21
C MET A 1 21.58 5.77 3.82
N LYS A 2 21.04 4.92 2.95
CA LYS A 2 19.65 5.01 2.55
C LYS A 2 18.79 4.56 3.74
N LEU A 3 17.93 5.46 4.23
CA LEU A 3 17.01 5.13 5.32
C LEU A 3 15.94 4.15 4.79
N PRO A 4 15.47 3.19 5.60
CA PRO A 4 14.38 2.32 5.20
C PRO A 4 13.12 3.16 5.01
N ASP A 5 12.37 2.86 3.95
CA ASP A 5 11.02 3.36 3.80
C ASP A 5 10.11 2.57 4.75
N ILE A 6 9.35 3.26 5.59
CA ILE A 6 8.46 2.62 6.56
C ILE A 6 7.03 3.02 6.23
N ASP A 7 6.25 2.03 5.83
CA ASP A 7 4.82 2.13 5.63
C ASP A 7 4.08 1.68 6.89
N ILE A 8 3.10 2.46 7.32
CA ILE A 8 2.23 2.13 8.45
C ILE A 8 0.79 2.08 7.96
N ASP A 9 0.22 0.90 7.99
CA ASP A 9 -1.17 0.67 7.64
C ASP A 9 -2.10 1.10 8.77
N LEU A 10 -3.07 1.94 8.44
CA LEU A 10 -4.04 2.47 9.41
C LEU A 10 -5.46 2.25 8.92
N LYS A 11 -6.36 1.98 9.85
CA LYS A 11 -7.81 1.96 9.58
C LYS A 11 -8.32 3.34 9.17
N ASN A 12 -7.85 4.39 9.86
CA ASN A 12 -8.12 5.78 9.55
C ASN A 12 -6.89 6.63 9.88
N ARG A 13 -6.18 7.07 8.85
CA ARG A 13 -5.00 7.93 8.95
C ARG A 13 -5.33 9.28 9.60
N ASP A 14 -6.47 9.85 9.25
CA ASP A 14 -6.81 11.20 9.67
C ASP A 14 -7.04 11.28 11.18
N ASP A 15 -7.61 10.25 11.80
CA ASP A 15 -7.75 10.17 13.25
C ASP A 15 -6.40 10.23 13.96
N VAL A 16 -5.39 9.52 13.45
CA VAL A 16 -4.04 9.53 13.99
C VAL A 16 -3.38 10.91 13.84
N LEU A 17 -3.56 11.54 12.69
CA LEU A 17 -2.99 12.85 12.38
C LEU A 17 -3.65 14.01 13.15
N THR A 18 -4.85 13.81 13.70
CA THR A 18 -5.47 14.81 14.60
C THR A 18 -4.80 14.88 15.96
N VAL A 19 -4.28 13.76 16.45
CA VAL A 19 -3.67 13.64 17.79
C VAL A 19 -2.14 13.76 17.78
N LEU A 20 -1.50 13.49 16.65
CA LEU A 20 -0.04 13.55 16.52
C LEU A 20 0.40 14.80 15.76
N LYS A 21 1.23 15.64 16.44
CA LYS A 21 1.86 16.78 15.77
C LYS A 21 2.77 16.26 14.65
N HIS A 22 2.50 16.68 13.44
CA HIS A 22 3.21 16.23 12.25
C HIS A 22 3.38 17.37 11.24
N ILE A 23 4.29 17.18 10.30
CA ILE A 23 4.49 18.06 9.15
C ILE A 23 4.29 17.20 7.91
N PRO A 24 3.31 17.51 7.02
CA PRO A 24 3.14 16.79 5.78
C PRO A 24 4.37 16.93 4.88
N ALA A 25 4.79 15.83 4.26
CA ALA A 25 5.84 15.85 3.26
C ALA A 25 5.36 16.55 1.98
N SER A 26 6.28 17.12 1.21
CA SER A 26 6.01 17.71 -0.10
C SER A 26 6.64 16.88 -1.23
N ILE A 27 6.00 16.90 -2.40
CA ILE A 27 6.57 16.40 -3.65
C ILE A 27 7.29 17.55 -4.38
N THR A 28 6.70 18.74 -4.31
CA THR A 28 7.22 20.01 -4.79
C THR A 28 6.76 21.10 -3.84
N ASP A 29 7.25 22.33 -3.98
CA ASP A 29 6.92 23.46 -3.10
C ASP A 29 5.42 23.62 -2.81
N ASP A 30 4.56 23.34 -3.80
CA ASP A 30 3.11 23.55 -3.70
C ASP A 30 2.31 22.23 -3.65
N LYS A 31 2.97 21.06 -3.79
CA LYS A 31 2.29 19.77 -3.89
C LYS A 31 2.60 18.87 -2.71
N LYS A 32 1.58 18.62 -1.88
CA LYS A 32 1.62 17.68 -0.76
C LYS A 32 1.89 16.25 -1.23
N HIS A 33 2.71 15.51 -0.48
CA HIS A 33 2.82 14.06 -0.59
C HIS A 33 1.56 13.38 -0.04
N ASN A 34 1.06 12.35 -0.72
CA ASN A 34 -0.22 11.74 -0.37
C ASN A 34 -0.22 11.09 1.00
N THR A 35 0.85 10.40 1.37
CA THR A 35 0.95 9.54 2.55
C THR A 35 2.01 9.99 3.53
N GLY A 36 3.08 10.63 3.04
CA GLY A 36 4.27 10.97 3.80
C GLY A 36 4.08 12.08 4.83
N VAL A 37 4.57 11.85 6.03
CA VAL A 37 4.62 12.82 7.12
C VAL A 37 5.95 12.75 7.87
N TYR A 38 6.31 13.86 8.50
CA TYR A 38 7.44 13.97 9.41
C TYR A 38 6.94 14.24 10.83
N PHE A 39 7.44 13.51 11.81
CA PHE A 39 7.20 13.74 13.23
C PHE A 39 8.36 14.48 13.91
N ASN A 40 9.49 14.59 13.23
CA ASN A 40 10.63 15.40 13.64
C ASN A 40 10.52 16.84 13.07
N SER A 41 11.32 17.74 13.61
CA SER A 41 11.36 19.12 13.14
C SER A 41 12.04 19.19 11.77
N ILE A 42 11.28 19.53 10.76
CA ILE A 42 11.74 19.83 9.40
C ILE A 42 11.28 21.24 9.04
N PRO A 43 12.01 22.01 8.21
CA PRO A 43 11.57 23.33 7.77
C PRO A 43 10.20 23.26 7.08
N VAL A 44 9.31 24.19 7.43
CA VAL A 44 7.92 24.25 6.97
C VAL A 44 7.70 25.49 6.12
N ASN A 45 7.04 25.32 4.99
CA ASN A 45 6.56 26.43 4.19
C ASN A 45 5.36 27.08 4.90
N PRO A 46 5.44 28.35 5.32
CA PRO A 46 4.39 29.01 6.11
C PRO A 46 3.08 29.21 5.33
N LEU A 47 3.13 29.18 3.99
CA LEU A 47 1.95 29.35 3.15
C LEU A 47 1.15 28.06 2.98
N THR A 48 1.84 26.92 2.86
CA THR A 48 1.21 25.64 2.59
C THR A 48 1.09 24.74 3.82
N GLY A 49 1.95 24.96 4.83
CA GLY A 49 2.07 24.11 6.00
C GLY A 49 2.80 22.77 5.74
N TYR A 50 3.35 22.57 4.53
CA TYR A 50 4.11 21.36 4.15
C TYR A 50 5.60 21.58 4.38
N SER A 51 6.40 20.49 4.33
CA SER A 51 7.86 20.64 4.36
C SER A 51 8.34 21.50 3.18
N THR A 52 9.28 22.43 3.46
CA THR A 52 9.92 23.25 2.43
C THR A 52 10.80 22.42 1.50
N LEU A 53 11.39 21.35 2.04
CA LEU A 53 12.17 20.39 1.28
C LEU A 53 11.22 19.38 0.63
N ASP A 54 11.43 19.06 -0.65
CA ASP A 54 10.77 17.91 -1.23
C ASP A 54 11.24 16.62 -0.53
N TYR A 55 10.47 15.54 -0.68
CA TYR A 55 10.73 14.32 0.09
C TYR A 55 12.09 13.66 -0.24
N LYS A 56 12.63 13.85 -1.46
CA LYS A 56 13.93 13.31 -1.89
C LYS A 56 15.08 14.10 -1.25
N GLU A 57 15.00 15.42 -1.33
CA GLU A 57 15.97 16.31 -0.70
C GLU A 57 15.97 16.14 0.83
N ALA A 58 14.80 15.96 1.43
CA ALA A 58 14.67 15.67 2.86
C ALA A 58 15.35 14.36 3.23
N GLU A 59 15.17 13.29 2.44
CA GLU A 59 15.84 11.98 2.63
C GLU A 59 17.38 12.12 2.52
N GLU A 60 17.87 12.86 1.52
CA GLU A 60 19.31 13.12 1.35
C GLU A 60 19.91 13.85 2.54
N ARG A 61 19.15 14.74 3.18
CA ARG A 61 19.54 15.46 4.38
C ARG A 61 19.34 14.68 5.69
N GLY A 62 18.89 13.43 5.59
CA GLY A 62 18.71 12.53 6.74
C GLY A 62 17.40 12.71 7.52
N TYR A 63 16.42 13.41 6.96
CA TYR A 63 15.07 13.45 7.55
C TYR A 63 14.35 12.14 7.30
N PHE A 64 13.69 11.63 8.33
CA PHE A 64 12.98 10.37 8.29
C PHE A 64 11.48 10.59 8.05
N LYS A 65 11.02 10.14 6.88
CA LYS A 65 9.62 10.20 6.46
C LYS A 65 8.91 8.89 6.83
N LEU A 66 7.70 8.99 7.39
CA LEU A 66 6.79 7.87 7.55
C LEU A 66 5.64 7.99 6.56
N ASP A 67 5.32 6.91 5.88
CA ASP A 67 4.15 6.81 5.02
C ASP A 67 2.99 6.17 5.79
N LEU A 68 1.95 6.97 6.05
CA LEU A 68 0.73 6.52 6.73
C LEU A 68 -0.33 6.20 5.69
N LEU A 69 -0.69 4.93 5.59
CA LEU A 69 -1.59 4.40 4.58
C LEU A 69 -2.99 4.16 5.15
N ASN A 70 -4.01 4.67 4.48
CA ASN A 70 -5.39 4.26 4.74
C ASN A 70 -5.65 2.91 4.06
N VAL A 71 -5.80 1.86 4.85
CA VAL A 71 -6.18 0.54 4.33
C VAL A 71 -7.69 0.36 4.49
N ASN A 72 -8.42 0.69 3.42
CA ASN A 72 -9.88 0.62 3.41
C ASN A 72 -10.43 -0.77 3.74
N LEU A 73 -9.67 -1.83 3.51
CA LEU A 73 -10.05 -3.20 3.86
C LEU A 73 -10.28 -3.37 5.37
N TYR A 74 -9.59 -2.61 6.22
CA TYR A 74 -9.76 -2.69 7.67
C TYR A 74 -11.00 -1.94 8.17
N LYS A 75 -11.66 -1.16 7.32
CA LYS A 75 -12.82 -0.36 7.70
C LYS A 75 -13.95 -1.21 8.28
N ASP A 76 -14.19 -2.38 7.69
CA ASP A 76 -15.28 -3.29 8.07
C ASP A 76 -14.86 -4.35 9.11
N ILE A 77 -13.59 -4.34 9.53
CA ILE A 77 -13.09 -5.21 10.59
C ILE A 77 -13.53 -4.65 11.95
N LYS A 78 -14.27 -5.47 12.72
CA LYS A 78 -14.88 -5.05 13.98
C LYS A 78 -13.87 -5.06 15.13
N ASP A 79 -13.12 -6.13 15.24
CA ASP A 79 -12.14 -6.38 16.30
C ASP A 79 -11.10 -7.42 15.84
N GLU A 80 -10.13 -7.72 16.71
CA GLU A 80 -9.06 -8.68 16.46
C GLU A 80 -9.59 -10.08 16.18
N LYS A 81 -10.61 -10.53 16.91
CA LYS A 81 -11.23 -11.85 16.69
C LYS A 81 -11.89 -11.97 15.32
N HIS A 82 -12.51 -10.89 14.86
CA HIS A 82 -13.08 -10.83 13.52
C HIS A 82 -11.99 -10.89 12.46
N LEU A 83 -10.86 -10.20 12.68
CA LEU A 83 -9.71 -10.27 11.79
C LEU A 83 -9.14 -11.69 11.72
N ASP A 84 -8.90 -12.32 12.87
CA ASP A 84 -8.39 -13.69 12.95
C ASP A 84 -9.32 -14.69 12.24
N MET A 85 -10.62 -14.54 12.43
CA MET A 85 -11.61 -15.38 11.75
C MET A 85 -11.52 -15.22 10.22
N LEU A 86 -11.37 -13.99 9.72
CA LEU A 86 -11.24 -13.73 8.29
C LEU A 86 -9.91 -14.25 7.73
N MET A 87 -8.81 -14.09 8.47
CA MET A 87 -7.48 -14.55 8.06
C MET A 87 -7.37 -16.08 8.00
N ASN A 88 -8.11 -16.79 8.87
CA ASN A 88 -8.12 -18.25 8.92
C ASN A 88 -9.20 -18.89 8.02
N LYS A 89 -10.00 -18.07 7.33
CA LYS A 89 -11.02 -18.58 6.41
C LYS A 89 -10.40 -18.87 5.05
N GLU A 90 -10.52 -20.12 4.61
CA GLU A 90 -10.10 -20.49 3.25
C GLU A 90 -10.91 -19.72 2.20
N PRO A 91 -10.26 -19.02 1.25
CA PRO A 91 -10.93 -18.35 0.16
C PRO A 91 -11.60 -19.35 -0.80
N MET A 92 -12.71 -18.93 -1.41
CA MET A 92 -13.32 -19.69 -2.53
C MET A 92 -12.57 -19.34 -3.82
N TRP A 93 -11.52 -20.10 -4.14
CA TRP A 93 -10.62 -19.84 -5.25
C TRP A 93 -11.31 -19.83 -6.61
N GLU A 94 -12.40 -20.60 -6.76
CA GLU A 94 -13.21 -20.66 -7.99
C GLU A 94 -13.83 -19.31 -8.37
N LEU A 95 -14.00 -18.41 -7.42
CA LEU A 95 -14.49 -17.06 -7.69
C LEU A 95 -13.54 -16.25 -8.56
N LEU A 96 -12.25 -16.59 -8.57
CA LEU A 96 -11.26 -15.94 -9.44
C LEU A 96 -11.41 -16.30 -10.93
N ASP A 97 -12.21 -17.32 -11.26
CA ASP A 97 -12.57 -17.64 -12.64
C ASP A 97 -13.63 -16.68 -13.21
N HIS A 98 -14.26 -15.86 -12.34
CA HIS A 98 -15.30 -14.91 -12.74
C HIS A 98 -14.73 -13.48 -12.83
N LYS A 99 -14.78 -12.93 -14.05
CA LYS A 99 -14.25 -11.57 -14.32
C LYS A 99 -14.90 -10.50 -13.41
N ASP A 100 -16.23 -10.51 -13.32
CA ASP A 100 -16.99 -9.54 -12.53
C ASP A 100 -16.63 -9.58 -11.03
N PHE A 101 -16.19 -10.74 -10.53
CA PHE A 101 -15.69 -10.87 -9.17
C PHE A 101 -14.27 -10.31 -9.04
N VAL A 102 -13.37 -10.66 -9.95
CA VAL A 102 -11.98 -10.18 -9.93
C VAL A 102 -11.93 -8.65 -10.05
N GLU A 103 -12.81 -8.04 -10.84
CA GLU A 103 -12.92 -6.58 -10.98
C GLU A 103 -13.31 -5.85 -9.68
N GLN A 104 -13.81 -6.55 -8.67
CA GLN A 104 -14.10 -6.01 -7.34
C GLN A 104 -12.94 -6.18 -6.35
N LEU A 105 -11.91 -6.94 -6.71
CA LEU A 105 -10.81 -7.25 -5.80
C LEU A 105 -9.73 -6.18 -5.83
N PHE A 106 -9.17 -5.92 -4.67
CA PHE A 106 -8.13 -4.93 -4.49
C PHE A 106 -6.84 -5.35 -5.22
N HIS A 107 -6.18 -4.42 -5.88
CA HIS A 107 -4.93 -4.58 -6.63
C HIS A 107 -4.99 -5.46 -7.89
N ILE A 108 -5.98 -6.31 -8.08
CA ILE A 108 -6.07 -7.21 -9.24
C ILE A 108 -7.27 -6.93 -10.16
N HIS A 109 -8.07 -5.92 -9.84
CA HIS A 109 -9.30 -5.56 -10.57
C HIS A 109 -9.10 -5.38 -12.09
N ASP A 110 -7.98 -4.79 -12.54
CA ASP A 110 -7.68 -4.57 -13.96
C ASP A 110 -6.88 -5.72 -14.61
N HIS A 111 -6.68 -6.84 -13.89
CA HIS A 111 -5.73 -7.89 -14.28
C HIS A 111 -6.35 -9.27 -14.38
N TYR A 112 -7.65 -9.35 -14.69
CA TYR A 112 -8.37 -10.61 -14.81
C TYR A 112 -7.67 -11.63 -15.73
N GLU A 113 -7.12 -11.19 -16.87
CA GLU A 113 -6.45 -12.08 -17.83
C GLU A 113 -5.23 -12.77 -17.20
N ILE A 114 -4.45 -12.05 -16.40
CA ILE A 114 -3.30 -12.63 -15.67
C ILE A 114 -3.79 -13.60 -14.60
N VAL A 115 -4.80 -13.21 -13.83
CA VAL A 115 -5.38 -14.04 -12.76
C VAL A 115 -5.95 -15.34 -13.37
N SER A 116 -6.71 -15.24 -14.46
CA SER A 116 -7.32 -16.39 -15.15
C SER A 116 -6.31 -17.31 -15.83
N GLN A 117 -5.15 -16.78 -16.25
CA GLN A 117 -4.05 -17.59 -16.80
C GLN A 117 -3.33 -18.36 -15.68
N LEU A 118 -3.01 -17.69 -14.58
CA LEU A 118 -2.22 -18.26 -13.49
C LEU A 118 -3.04 -19.13 -12.53
N LYS A 119 -4.35 -18.88 -12.39
CA LYS A 119 -5.30 -19.65 -11.55
C LYS A 119 -4.78 -19.96 -10.15
N PRO A 120 -4.44 -18.95 -9.34
CA PRO A 120 -3.92 -19.18 -8.00
C PRO A 120 -4.95 -19.93 -7.13
N LYS A 121 -4.45 -20.89 -6.35
CA LYS A 121 -5.25 -21.73 -5.45
C LYS A 121 -4.77 -21.67 -3.99
N THR A 122 -3.80 -20.81 -3.70
CA THR A 122 -3.30 -20.52 -2.35
C THR A 122 -3.03 -19.04 -2.20
N VAL A 123 -2.95 -18.59 -0.95
CA VAL A 123 -2.62 -17.19 -0.62
C VAL A 123 -1.23 -16.82 -1.16
N GLU A 124 -0.26 -17.74 -1.07
CA GLU A 124 1.10 -17.54 -1.57
C GLU A 124 1.12 -17.38 -3.10
N GLN A 125 0.34 -18.19 -3.81
CA GLN A 125 0.19 -18.07 -5.26
C GLN A 125 -0.47 -16.75 -5.64
N LEU A 126 -1.50 -16.31 -4.89
CA LEU A 126 -2.13 -15.02 -5.11
C LEU A 126 -1.15 -13.86 -4.83
N ALA A 127 -0.33 -13.96 -3.79
CA ALA A 127 0.74 -12.99 -3.54
C ALA A 127 1.77 -12.94 -4.69
N SER A 128 2.10 -14.10 -5.28
CA SER A 128 2.96 -14.17 -6.47
C SER A 128 2.30 -13.50 -7.68
N VAL A 129 0.99 -13.64 -7.88
CA VAL A 129 0.24 -12.91 -8.92
C VAL A 129 0.41 -11.40 -8.75
N LEU A 130 0.31 -10.88 -7.51
CA LEU A 130 0.52 -9.45 -7.23
C LEU A 130 1.94 -8.97 -7.61
N ALA A 131 2.94 -9.83 -7.51
CA ALA A 131 4.29 -9.52 -7.97
C ALA A 131 4.40 -9.54 -9.50
N ILE A 132 3.77 -10.52 -10.17
CA ILE A 132 3.83 -10.73 -11.63
C ILE A 132 3.06 -9.64 -12.40
N ILE A 133 2.01 -9.08 -11.83
CA ILE A 133 1.25 -7.97 -12.41
C ILE A 133 2.16 -6.77 -12.75
N ARG A 134 3.23 -6.57 -11.99
CA ARG A 134 4.18 -5.46 -12.23
C ARG A 134 4.88 -5.65 -13.58
N PRO A 135 4.98 -4.61 -14.43
CA PRO A 135 5.57 -4.72 -15.76
C PRO A 135 6.95 -5.39 -15.80
N SER A 136 7.78 -5.09 -14.80
CA SER A 136 9.14 -5.64 -14.67
C SER A 136 9.20 -7.15 -14.36
N LYS A 137 8.09 -7.76 -13.98
CA LYS A 137 7.98 -9.18 -13.59
C LYS A 137 7.08 -10.00 -14.52
N ARG A 138 6.46 -9.39 -15.53
CA ARG A 138 5.55 -10.06 -16.46
C ARG A 138 6.21 -11.20 -17.28
N TYR A 139 7.52 -11.22 -17.38
CA TYR A 139 8.22 -12.33 -18.03
C TYR A 139 8.04 -13.67 -17.31
N LEU A 140 7.63 -13.65 -16.01
CA LEU A 140 7.35 -14.84 -15.20
C LEU A 140 5.99 -15.48 -15.50
N LEU A 141 5.13 -14.85 -16.31
CA LEU A 141 3.79 -15.38 -16.64
C LEU A 141 3.79 -16.78 -17.25
N ASN A 142 4.89 -17.19 -17.88
CA ASN A 142 5.02 -18.49 -18.54
C ASN A 142 5.86 -19.49 -17.73
N GLU A 143 6.26 -19.14 -16.52
CA GLU A 143 7.00 -20.01 -15.62
C GLU A 143 6.03 -20.87 -14.81
N ASP A 144 6.52 -22.02 -14.37
CA ASP A 144 5.75 -22.93 -13.51
C ASP A 144 5.73 -22.43 -12.07
N TRP A 145 4.67 -22.70 -11.31
CA TRP A 145 4.53 -22.30 -9.90
C TRP A 145 5.67 -22.82 -9.01
N ASP A 146 6.30 -23.93 -9.39
CA ASP A 146 7.35 -24.60 -8.63
C ASP A 146 8.76 -24.01 -8.88
N LYS A 147 8.90 -22.95 -9.69
CA LYS A 147 10.14 -22.24 -9.98
C LYS A 147 10.19 -20.87 -9.32
#